data_7305c3b76d07e0e92fbeac3f2f5c8103
#
_entry.id   7305c3b76d07e0e92fbeac3f2f5c8103
#
_cell.length_a   1.000
_cell.length_b   1.000
_cell.length_c   1.000
_cell.angle_alpha   90.00
_cell.angle_beta   90.00
_cell.angle_gamma   90.00
#
_symmetry.space_group_name_H-M   'P 1'
#
loop_
_entity.id
_entity.type
_entity.pdbx_description
1 polymer ?
#
loop_
_entity_poly.entity_id
_entity_poly.type
_entity_poly.pdbx_seq_one_letter_code
_entity_poly.pdbx_strand_id
1 'polypeptide(L)'
;MLEKLELLKIEVEQEIESVKEQLKVSKTDVKKLENARKVAVDIGVDVNQIDKRISSTIHFIENLNNRVSVLKKVKYRLEIAEKMLHEIE
;
A
#
# COMPACT_ATOMS: atom_id res chain seq x y z
N MET A 1 -15.55 18.15 18.95
CA MET A 1 -14.12 17.86 18.69
C MET A 1 -13.79 16.39 18.54
N LEU A 2 -14.24 15.57 19.48
CA LEU A 2 -14.06 14.11 19.39
C LEU A 2 -14.71 13.50 18.14
N GLU A 3 -15.87 13.96 17.74
CA GLU A 3 -16.55 13.47 16.54
C GLU A 3 -15.72 13.67 15.27
N LYS A 4 -15.05 14.83 15.15
CA LYS A 4 -14.17 15.09 14.00
C LYS A 4 -12.96 14.18 14.00
N LEU A 5 -12.38 13.91 15.17
CA LEU A 5 -11.25 12.99 15.31
C LEU A 5 -11.65 11.57 14.95
N GLU A 6 -12.82 11.12 15.38
CA GLU A 6 -13.34 9.79 15.04
C GLU A 6 -13.56 9.65 13.55
N LEU A 7 -14.13 10.66 12.89
CA LEU A 7 -14.33 10.67 11.44
C LEU A 7 -12.99 10.61 10.69
N LEU A 8 -12.02 11.41 11.11
CA LEU A 8 -10.67 11.39 10.51
C LEU A 8 -10.01 10.04 10.68
N LYS A 9 -10.15 9.43 11.85
CA LYS A 9 -9.60 8.11 12.14
C LYS A 9 -10.21 7.05 11.22
N ILE A 10 -11.53 7.08 11.03
CA ILE A 10 -12.24 6.18 10.12
C ILE A 10 -11.74 6.37 8.68
N GLU A 11 -11.60 7.61 8.23
CA GLU A 11 -11.09 7.93 6.89
C GLU A 11 -9.68 7.38 6.68
N VAL A 12 -8.81 7.56 7.67
CA VAL A 12 -7.44 7.05 7.63
C VAL A 12 -7.42 5.52 7.58
N GLU A 13 -8.25 4.85 8.40
CA GLU A 13 -8.37 3.39 8.40
C GLU A 13 -8.84 2.86 7.05
N GLN A 14 -9.82 3.52 6.45
CA GLN A 14 -10.34 3.16 5.12
C GLN A 14 -9.25 3.33 4.05
N GLU A 15 -8.48 4.41 4.12
CA GLU A 15 -7.38 4.64 3.20
C GLU A 15 -6.30 3.57 3.36
N ILE A 16 -5.96 3.19 4.58
CA ILE A 16 -4.99 2.11 4.85
C ILE A 16 -5.48 0.80 4.21
N GLU A 17 -6.75 0.45 4.40
CA GLU A 17 -7.32 -0.78 3.80
C GLU A 17 -7.30 -0.73 2.27
N SER A 18 -7.62 0.42 1.69
CA SER A 18 -7.57 0.62 0.25
C SER A 18 -6.14 0.41 -0.30
N VAL A 19 -5.14 0.99 0.35
CA VAL A 19 -3.74 0.85 -0.05
C VAL A 19 -3.26 -0.58 0.11
N LYS A 20 -3.64 -1.27 1.19
CA LYS A 20 -3.32 -2.69 1.41
C LYS A 20 -3.89 -3.58 0.31
N GLU A 21 -5.10 -3.29 -0.15
CA GLU A 21 -5.71 -4.03 -1.26
C GLU A 21 -4.92 -3.81 -2.55
N GLN A 22 -4.54 -2.58 -2.83
CA GLN A 22 -3.69 -2.27 -3.98
C GLN A 22 -2.34 -3.00 -3.91
N LEU A 23 -1.75 -3.09 -2.71
CA LEU A 23 -0.52 -3.85 -2.49
C LEU A 23 -0.69 -5.32 -2.81
N LYS A 24 -1.78 -5.91 -2.36
CA LYS A 24 -2.09 -7.32 -2.62
C LYS A 24 -2.19 -7.60 -4.11
N VAL A 25 -2.93 -6.76 -4.83
CA VAL A 25 -3.08 -6.88 -6.29
C VAL A 25 -1.74 -6.72 -6.99
N SER A 26 -0.96 -5.71 -6.62
CA SER A 26 0.35 -5.44 -7.24
C SER A 26 1.35 -6.56 -7.01
N LYS A 27 1.37 -7.16 -5.82
CA LYS A 27 2.23 -8.31 -5.52
C LYS A 27 1.84 -9.53 -6.36
N THR A 28 0.55 -9.75 -6.56
CA THR A 28 0.05 -10.81 -7.44
C THR A 28 0.48 -10.56 -8.88
N ASP A 29 0.40 -9.33 -9.35
CA ASP A 29 0.83 -8.95 -10.70
C ASP A 29 2.32 -9.21 -10.92
N VAL A 30 3.17 -8.92 -9.94
CA VAL A 30 4.62 -9.22 -10.03
C VAL A 30 4.83 -10.72 -10.19
N LYS A 31 4.12 -11.56 -9.43
CA LYS A 31 4.24 -13.01 -9.56
C LYS A 31 3.84 -13.51 -10.95
N LYS A 32 2.76 -12.96 -11.49
CA LYS A 32 2.32 -13.28 -12.85
C LYS A 32 3.36 -12.89 -13.89
N LEU A 33 3.95 -11.70 -13.74
CA LEU A 33 4.99 -11.22 -14.63
C LEU A 33 6.26 -12.06 -14.54
N GLU A 34 6.65 -12.47 -13.33
CA GLU A 34 7.80 -13.36 -13.12
C GLU A 34 7.59 -14.72 -13.80
N ASN A 35 6.38 -15.27 -13.70
CA ASN A 35 6.04 -16.54 -14.37
C ASN A 35 6.07 -16.37 -15.90
N ALA A 36 5.52 -15.27 -16.41
CA ALA A 36 5.58 -14.96 -17.84
C ALA A 36 7.02 -14.81 -18.32
N ARG A 37 7.88 -14.21 -17.50
CA ARG A 37 9.31 -14.07 -17.79
C ARG A 37 9.99 -15.42 -17.94
N LYS A 38 9.72 -16.34 -17.02
CA LYS A 38 10.29 -17.71 -17.09
C LYS A 38 9.92 -18.40 -18.38
N VAL A 39 8.66 -18.35 -18.77
CA VAL A 39 8.16 -18.94 -20.01
C VAL A 39 8.84 -18.29 -21.23
N ALA A 40 8.92 -16.95 -21.24
CA ALA A 40 9.54 -16.21 -22.34
C ALA A 40 11.02 -16.58 -22.50
N VAL A 41 11.76 -16.70 -21.41
CA VAL A 41 13.18 -17.15 -21.44
C VAL A 41 13.27 -18.55 -22.02
N ASP A 42 12.42 -19.48 -21.58
CA ASP A 42 12.45 -20.87 -22.04
C ASP A 42 12.20 -21.00 -23.53
N ILE A 43 11.35 -20.17 -24.12
CA ILE A 43 11.05 -20.20 -25.56
C ILE A 43 11.91 -19.24 -26.38
N GLY A 44 12.84 -18.52 -25.75
CA GLY A 44 13.77 -17.63 -26.43
C GLY A 44 13.19 -16.27 -26.85
N VAL A 45 12.14 -15.83 -26.22
CA VAL A 45 11.53 -14.52 -26.48
C VAL A 45 12.22 -13.42 -25.64
N ASP A 46 12.35 -12.21 -26.21
CA ASP A 46 12.91 -11.06 -25.53
C ASP A 46 12.06 -10.68 -24.30
N VAL A 47 12.71 -10.50 -23.16
CA VAL A 47 12.05 -10.22 -21.88
C VAL A 47 12.16 -8.74 -21.45
N ASN A 48 12.73 -7.88 -22.27
CA ASN A 48 12.97 -6.47 -21.90
C ASN A 48 11.71 -5.74 -21.44
N GLN A 49 10.58 -5.93 -22.13
CA GLN A 49 9.32 -5.29 -21.77
C GLN A 49 8.76 -5.86 -20.46
N ILE A 50 8.90 -7.16 -20.25
CA ILE A 50 8.47 -7.81 -19.01
C ILE A 50 9.31 -7.29 -17.85
N ASP A 51 10.63 -7.19 -18.01
CA ASP A 51 11.53 -6.69 -16.98
C ASP A 51 11.22 -5.23 -16.60
N LYS A 52 10.90 -4.39 -17.57
CA LYS A 52 10.47 -3.01 -17.33
C LYS A 52 9.19 -2.95 -16.51
N ARG A 53 8.21 -3.79 -16.82
CA ARG A 53 6.95 -3.85 -16.09
C ARG A 53 7.15 -4.36 -14.68
N ILE A 54 7.99 -5.36 -14.48
CA ILE A 54 8.34 -5.87 -13.14
C ILE A 54 8.96 -4.74 -12.32
N SER A 55 9.94 -4.05 -12.87
CA SER A 55 10.63 -2.95 -12.19
C SER A 55 9.67 -1.83 -11.81
N SER A 56 8.80 -1.41 -12.73
CA SER A 56 7.80 -0.36 -12.48
C SER A 56 6.81 -0.78 -11.39
N THR A 57 6.38 -2.05 -11.41
CA THR A 57 5.42 -2.56 -10.42
C THR A 57 6.08 -2.65 -9.04
N ILE A 58 7.33 -3.06 -8.96
CA ILE A 58 8.09 -3.09 -7.70
C ILE A 58 8.21 -1.66 -7.12
N HIS A 59 8.50 -0.68 -7.96
CA HIS A 59 8.58 0.73 -7.57
C HIS A 59 7.25 1.23 -7.01
N PHE A 60 6.16 0.87 -7.68
CA PHE A 60 4.81 1.19 -7.23
C PHE A 60 4.52 0.55 -5.86
N ILE A 61 4.92 -0.71 -5.66
CA ILE A 61 4.77 -1.40 -4.36
C ILE A 61 5.54 -0.66 -3.25
N GLU A 62 6.77 -0.23 -3.52
CA GLU A 62 7.56 0.54 -2.56
C GLU A 62 6.84 1.83 -2.15
N ASN A 63 6.28 2.55 -3.12
CA ASN A 63 5.51 3.77 -2.87
C ASN A 63 4.27 3.49 -2.02
N LEU A 64 3.55 2.40 -2.30
CA LEU A 64 2.40 2.01 -1.51
C LEU A 64 2.79 1.65 -0.07
N ASN A 65 3.89 0.93 0.11
CA ASN A 65 4.40 0.59 1.45
C ASN A 65 4.74 1.84 2.25
N ASN A 66 5.38 2.82 1.61
CA ASN A 66 5.70 4.10 2.24
C ASN A 66 4.43 4.85 2.63
N ARG A 67 3.41 4.83 1.79
CA ARG A 67 2.12 5.46 2.08
C ARG A 67 1.44 4.81 3.27
N VAL A 68 1.42 3.48 3.36
CA VAL A 68 0.87 2.76 4.52
C VAL A 68 1.61 3.16 5.79
N SER A 69 2.93 3.25 5.74
CA SER A 69 3.73 3.66 6.89
C SER A 69 3.36 5.05 7.38
N VAL A 70 3.21 6.01 6.47
CA VAL A 70 2.79 7.38 6.81
C VAL A 70 1.38 7.40 7.39
N LEU A 71 0.45 6.68 6.77
CA LEU A 71 -0.94 6.62 7.25
C LEU A 71 -1.04 6.00 8.65
N LYS A 72 -0.25 4.98 8.94
CA LYS A 72 -0.20 4.37 10.27
C LYS A 72 0.31 5.36 11.33
N LYS A 73 1.28 6.20 10.98
CA LYS A 73 1.75 7.27 11.87
C LYS A 73 0.67 8.31 12.13
N VAL A 74 -0.08 8.69 11.11
CA VAL A 74 -1.21 9.61 11.25
C VAL A 74 -2.27 9.01 12.15
N LYS A 75 -2.64 7.75 11.93
CA LYS A 75 -3.60 7.02 12.77
C LYS A 75 -3.17 7.03 14.23
N TYR A 76 -1.89 6.72 14.49
CA TYR A 76 -1.34 6.71 15.85
C TYR A 76 -1.48 8.08 16.53
N ARG A 77 -1.18 9.17 15.80
CA ARG A 77 -1.34 10.53 16.33
C ARG A 77 -2.79 10.87 16.63
N LEU A 78 -3.71 10.42 15.79
CA LEU A 78 -5.15 10.62 16.01
C LEU A 78 -5.62 9.87 17.26
N GLU A 79 -5.13 8.66 17.49
CA GLU A 79 -5.42 7.87 18.68
C GLU A 79 -4.92 8.56 19.95
N ILE A 80 -3.72 9.13 19.92
CA ILE A 80 -3.16 9.90 21.04
C ILE A 80 -4.01 11.13 21.31
N ALA A 81 -4.38 11.89 20.29
CA ALA A 81 -5.20 13.08 20.43
C ALA A 81 -6.57 12.75 21.02
N GLU A 82 -7.19 11.68 20.56
CA GLU A 82 -8.47 11.18 21.06
C GLU A 82 -8.36 10.84 22.56
N LYS A 83 -7.31 10.11 22.93
CA LYS A 83 -7.06 9.74 24.33
C LYS A 83 -6.87 10.98 25.21
N MET A 84 -6.10 11.95 24.75
CA MET A 84 -5.86 13.19 25.49
C MET A 84 -7.15 13.98 25.68
N LEU A 85 -8.01 14.05 24.68
CA LEU A 85 -9.31 14.73 24.79
C LEU A 85 -10.24 14.03 25.76
N HIS A 86 -10.26 12.70 25.79
CA HIS A 86 -11.03 11.95 26.79
C HIS A 86 -10.57 12.22 28.21
N GLU A 87 -9.27 12.40 28.45
CA GLU A 87 -8.73 12.73 29.77
C GLU A 87 -9.16 14.12 30.24
N ILE A 88 -9.36 15.06 29.31
CA ILE A 88 -9.77 16.45 29.63
C ILE A 88 -11.27 16.51 29.91
N GLU A 89 -12.07 15.75 29.21
CA GLU A 89 -13.52 15.69 29.40
C GLU A 89 -13.91 14.79 30.58
#